data_e1decaba8de09acb2e76570b4c5a9c9e
#
_entry.id   e1decaba8de09acb2e76570b4c5a9c9e
#
_cell.length_a   1.000
_cell.length_b   1.000
_cell.length_c   1.000
_cell.angle_alpha   90.00
_cell.angle_beta   90.00
_cell.angle_gamma   90.00
#
_symmetry.space_group_name_H-M   'P 1'
#
loop_
_entity.id
_entity.type
_entity.pdbx_description
1 polymer ?
#
loop_
_entity_poly.entity_id
_entity_poly.type
_entity_poly.pdbx_seq_one_letter_code
_entity_poly.pdbx_strand_id
1 'polypeptide(L)'
;MRPGGAQVVRALALLALLGTAPARADRSSSARRTPLVQAVERAKAAVVNINAQEVVKARASQDPFDVFFGGGRARDQVRTSLGSGFVFDPAGYVLTNYHVVERGSRIQVSFEDGADYTAKVVGTDPGGDLAVLKIQADRKFPAMPLGGSSDLMLGEPVIAIGNPFGLNQSVSVGVVSALHRTVRADNRSYYDFVQTDASINPGNSGGPLINGDGEVIGVCSAIYANAQGIGFAIPIERALRVARELVRSGELAASWWGFEAGAAEGKPGARVDSVEDGSPAAKAGIRRGDLIVSVDRSPVRDPDELRFLLHDVPLGARVALGVQRGTAKLDLSLTPAPLAPERAMASFQNATGLKLAELAPAEARRAGIEAPRGLVAVDQVQRGSLAQRGGLRRGDIVLAVNSAEVDTLKDFQKAIAQARKSGRAVLLVQRGYQLMELALELG
;
A
#
# COMPACT_ATOMS: atom_id res chain seq x y z
N MET A 1 -31.95 -91.28 -48.73
CA MET A 1 -32.51 -91.00 -47.41
C MET A 1 -31.62 -90.13 -46.66
N ARG A 2 -32.22 -89.10 -46.17
CA ARG A 2 -31.70 -88.01 -45.27
C ARG A 2 -30.88 -86.92 -45.90
N PRO A 3 -31.42 -85.70 -45.81
CA PRO A 3 -30.73 -84.49 -46.01
C PRO A 3 -30.31 -83.84 -44.63
N GLY A 4 -29.49 -82.84 -44.68
CA GLY A 4 -29.46 -81.93 -43.57
C GLY A 4 -28.09 -81.47 -43.16
N GLY A 5 -27.75 -80.32 -43.47
CA GLY A 5 -26.52 -79.76 -42.99
C GLY A 5 -26.11 -78.41 -43.57
N ALA A 6 -27.00 -77.43 -43.50
CA ALA A 6 -26.69 -76.06 -43.95
C ALA A 6 -27.38 -75.04 -43.06
N GLN A 7 -26.82 -74.76 -41.89
CA GLN A 7 -27.29 -73.64 -41.06
C GLN A 7 -26.38 -73.40 -39.82
N VAL A 8 -25.07 -73.20 -39.94
CA VAL A 8 -24.24 -72.79 -38.79
C VAL A 8 -23.05 -71.82 -39.18
N VAL A 9 -23.15 -71.10 -40.26
CA VAL A 9 -22.04 -70.18 -40.63
C VAL A 9 -22.53 -68.76 -40.92
N ARG A 10 -23.50 -68.22 -40.15
CA ARG A 10 -23.96 -66.83 -40.33
C ARG A 10 -24.07 -66.02 -39.03
N ALA A 11 -23.43 -66.39 -37.93
CA ALA A 11 -23.55 -65.68 -36.64
C ALA A 11 -22.23 -65.09 -36.07
N LEU A 12 -21.19 -64.96 -36.87
CA LEU A 12 -19.86 -64.48 -36.33
C LEU A 12 -19.26 -63.32 -37.12
N ALA A 13 -20.04 -62.58 -37.91
CA ALA A 13 -19.55 -61.42 -38.67
C ALA A 13 -20.14 -60.05 -38.27
N LEU A 14 -20.81 -59.94 -37.10
CA LEU A 14 -21.44 -58.67 -36.69
C LEU A 14 -20.94 -58.10 -35.35
N LEU A 15 -19.74 -58.46 -34.89
CA LEU A 15 -19.18 -57.99 -33.61
C LEU A 15 -17.84 -57.22 -33.75
N ALA A 16 -17.46 -56.75 -34.93
CA ALA A 16 -16.18 -56.05 -35.16
C ALA A 16 -16.32 -54.62 -35.70
N LEU A 17 -17.45 -53.92 -35.43
CA LEU A 17 -17.65 -52.50 -35.81
C LEU A 17 -18.15 -51.64 -34.66
N LEU A 18 -17.78 -51.95 -33.43
CA LEU A 18 -17.73 -50.95 -32.35
C LEU A 18 -16.39 -50.25 -32.44
N GLY A 19 -16.22 -49.45 -33.49
CA GLY A 19 -15.11 -48.53 -33.65
C GLY A 19 -15.06 -47.59 -32.45
N THR A 20 -13.93 -47.55 -31.81
CA THR A 20 -13.54 -46.58 -30.81
C THR A 20 -13.95 -45.20 -31.29
N ALA A 21 -15.00 -44.61 -30.70
CA ALA A 21 -15.31 -43.20 -30.87
C ALA A 21 -14.12 -42.44 -30.31
N PRO A 22 -13.41 -41.60 -31.09
CA PRO A 22 -12.33 -40.78 -30.55
C PRO A 22 -12.93 -39.89 -29.47
N ALA A 23 -12.24 -39.84 -28.35
CA ALA A 23 -12.60 -39.05 -27.19
C ALA A 23 -12.86 -37.57 -27.62
N ARG A 24 -14.15 -37.22 -27.72
CA ARG A 24 -14.64 -35.89 -28.15
C ARG A 24 -14.32 -34.81 -27.11
N ALA A 25 -13.78 -35.22 -25.94
CA ALA A 25 -13.44 -34.35 -24.82
C ALA A 25 -12.17 -33.51 -25.06
N ASP A 26 -11.18 -34.03 -25.80
CA ASP A 26 -9.86 -33.40 -25.90
C ASP A 26 -9.82 -32.23 -26.92
N ARG A 27 -10.60 -32.30 -28.00
CA ARG A 27 -10.68 -31.22 -29.01
C ARG A 27 -11.43 -29.98 -28.51
N SER A 28 -12.41 -30.13 -27.59
CA SER A 28 -13.18 -29.02 -27.05
C SER A 28 -12.44 -28.23 -25.96
N SER A 29 -11.53 -28.84 -25.23
CA SER A 29 -10.69 -28.15 -24.22
C SER A 29 -9.61 -27.33 -24.88
N SER A 30 -8.97 -27.82 -25.92
CA SER A 30 -7.92 -27.08 -26.67
C SER A 30 -8.47 -25.80 -27.32
N ALA A 31 -9.67 -25.81 -27.90
CA ALA A 31 -10.29 -24.63 -28.51
C ALA A 31 -10.68 -23.54 -27.48
N ARG A 32 -10.88 -23.90 -26.22
CA ARG A 32 -11.22 -22.96 -25.12
C ARG A 32 -10.01 -22.41 -24.40
N ARG A 33 -8.81 -22.94 -24.64
CA ARG A 33 -7.55 -22.43 -24.09
C ARG A 33 -7.09 -21.19 -24.87
N THR A 34 -7.82 -20.10 -24.68
CA THR A 34 -7.47 -18.79 -25.22
C THR A 34 -6.17 -18.24 -24.54
N PRO A 35 -5.51 -17.22 -25.11
CA PRO A 35 -4.39 -16.54 -24.44
C PRO A 35 -4.74 -16.07 -23.00
N LEU A 36 -5.95 -15.56 -22.80
CA LEU A 36 -6.43 -15.16 -21.47
C LEU A 36 -6.46 -16.34 -20.49
N VAL A 37 -7.00 -17.49 -20.89
CA VAL A 37 -7.01 -18.70 -20.05
C VAL A 37 -5.59 -19.13 -19.70
N GLN A 38 -4.67 -19.08 -20.67
CA GLN A 38 -3.26 -19.44 -20.45
C GLN A 38 -2.56 -18.45 -19.52
N ALA A 39 -2.85 -17.15 -19.63
CA ALA A 39 -2.32 -16.12 -18.73
C ALA A 39 -2.78 -16.39 -17.28
N VAL A 40 -4.07 -16.67 -17.06
CA VAL A 40 -4.61 -17.02 -15.75
C VAL A 40 -3.99 -18.31 -15.19
N GLU A 41 -3.88 -19.37 -16.02
CA GLU A 41 -3.27 -20.65 -15.60
C GLU A 41 -1.81 -20.48 -15.13
N ARG A 42 -1.05 -19.57 -15.74
CA ARG A 42 0.34 -19.25 -15.32
C ARG A 42 0.38 -18.44 -14.04
N ALA A 43 -0.54 -17.50 -13.89
CA ALA A 43 -0.56 -16.55 -12.78
C ALA A 43 -1.03 -17.16 -11.45
N LYS A 44 -2.05 -18.01 -11.51
CA LYS A 44 -2.84 -18.46 -10.36
C LYS A 44 -2.00 -19.10 -9.25
N ALA A 45 -0.95 -19.85 -9.57
CA ALA A 45 -0.09 -20.51 -8.58
C ALA A 45 0.69 -19.54 -7.68
N ALA A 46 0.87 -18.29 -8.11
CA ALA A 46 1.59 -17.26 -7.36
C ALA A 46 0.66 -16.23 -6.71
N VAL A 47 -0.65 -16.28 -6.96
CA VAL A 47 -1.65 -15.42 -6.32
C VAL A 47 -2.12 -16.07 -5.02
N VAL A 48 -2.16 -15.29 -3.95
CA VAL A 48 -2.47 -15.75 -2.61
C VAL A 48 -3.64 -14.99 -2.00
N ASN A 49 -4.37 -15.65 -1.12
CA ASN A 49 -5.28 -15.01 -0.16
C ASN A 49 -4.47 -14.53 1.06
N ILE A 50 -4.83 -13.37 1.56
CA ILE A 50 -4.26 -12.80 2.79
C ILE A 50 -5.37 -12.65 3.82
N ASN A 51 -5.17 -13.29 4.96
CA ASN A 51 -6.03 -13.22 6.13
C ASN A 51 -5.26 -12.53 7.26
N ALA A 52 -5.61 -11.28 7.54
CA ALA A 52 -5.00 -10.49 8.60
C ALA A 52 -5.96 -10.40 9.79
N GLN A 53 -5.58 -11.00 10.92
CA GLN A 53 -6.37 -11.07 12.13
C GLN A 53 -5.92 -10.02 13.14
N GLU A 54 -6.84 -9.21 13.62
CA GLU A 54 -6.68 -8.29 14.73
C GLU A 54 -7.28 -8.90 15.99
N VAL A 55 -6.47 -9.09 17.03
CA VAL A 55 -6.98 -9.51 18.35
C VAL A 55 -7.32 -8.24 19.13
N VAL A 56 -8.58 -7.84 19.11
CA VAL A 56 -9.08 -6.75 19.94
C VAL A 56 -9.31 -7.29 21.34
N LYS A 57 -8.41 -7.00 22.28
CA LYS A 57 -8.60 -7.30 23.69
C LYS A 57 -9.82 -6.55 24.18
N ALA A 58 -10.87 -7.26 24.55
CA ALA A 58 -12.03 -6.66 25.16
C ALA A 58 -11.60 -6.00 26.48
N ARG A 59 -11.80 -4.69 26.59
CA ARG A 59 -11.68 -4.01 27.89
C ARG A 59 -12.76 -4.62 28.80
N ALA A 60 -12.35 -5.16 29.94
CA ALA A 60 -13.29 -5.55 30.96
C ALA A 60 -14.18 -4.35 31.26
N SER A 61 -15.51 -4.56 31.20
CA SER A 61 -16.46 -3.53 31.60
C SER A 61 -16.13 -3.10 33.02
N GLN A 62 -15.86 -1.84 33.24
CA GLN A 62 -15.68 -1.27 34.58
C GLN A 62 -17.02 -0.95 35.23
N ASP A 63 -18.14 -1.40 34.65
CA ASP A 63 -19.45 -1.25 35.23
C ASP A 63 -19.56 -2.17 36.44
N PRO A 64 -19.73 -1.64 37.67
CA PRO A 64 -19.87 -2.45 38.87
C PRO A 64 -21.02 -3.45 38.80
N PHE A 65 -22.04 -3.19 37.96
CA PHE A 65 -23.17 -4.08 37.74
C PHE A 65 -22.81 -5.33 36.97
N ASP A 66 -21.98 -5.20 35.89
CA ASP A 66 -21.49 -6.33 35.09
C ASP A 66 -20.52 -7.21 35.89
N VAL A 67 -19.73 -6.64 36.78
CA VAL A 67 -18.80 -7.35 37.65
C VAL A 67 -19.57 -8.18 38.71
N PHE A 68 -20.67 -7.66 39.23
CA PHE A 68 -21.43 -8.31 40.31
C PHE A 68 -22.32 -9.46 39.82
N PHE A 69 -22.90 -9.38 38.63
CA PHE A 69 -23.78 -10.42 38.08
C PHE A 69 -23.06 -11.49 37.20
N GLY A 70 -21.73 -11.50 37.16
CA GLY A 70 -20.96 -12.62 36.57
C GLY A 70 -21.09 -12.77 35.05
N GLY A 71 -21.65 -11.77 34.35
CA GLY A 71 -21.87 -11.80 32.90
C GLY A 71 -20.70 -11.34 32.03
N GLY A 72 -19.68 -10.76 32.63
CA GLY A 72 -18.64 -10.03 31.91
C GLY A 72 -17.36 -10.80 31.61
N ARG A 73 -17.42 -11.99 31.02
CA ARG A 73 -16.22 -12.53 30.35
C ARG A 73 -16.06 -11.79 29.04
N ALA A 74 -15.24 -10.73 29.07
CA ALA A 74 -14.76 -10.06 27.87
C ALA A 74 -14.15 -11.12 26.95
N ARG A 75 -14.84 -11.47 25.86
CA ARG A 75 -14.29 -12.34 24.82
C ARG A 75 -13.52 -11.45 23.87
N ASP A 76 -12.24 -11.75 23.66
CA ASP A 76 -11.45 -11.13 22.63
C ASP A 76 -12.21 -11.26 21.29
N GLN A 77 -12.51 -10.12 20.66
CA GLN A 77 -13.12 -10.10 19.34
C GLN A 77 -12.01 -10.18 18.31
N VAL A 78 -12.01 -11.24 17.50
CA VAL A 78 -11.12 -11.34 16.34
C VAL A 78 -11.80 -10.63 15.17
N ARG A 79 -11.23 -9.52 14.76
CA ARG A 79 -11.57 -8.88 13.49
C ARG A 79 -10.64 -9.41 12.41
N THR A 80 -11.20 -9.73 11.25
CA THR A 80 -10.46 -10.29 10.14
C THR A 80 -10.55 -9.35 8.95
N SER A 81 -9.42 -8.94 8.42
CA SER A 81 -9.30 -8.30 7.11
C SER A 81 -8.93 -9.35 6.08
N LEU A 82 -9.63 -9.36 4.96
CA LEU A 82 -9.41 -10.29 3.85
C LEU A 82 -9.02 -9.53 2.60
N GLY A 83 -7.99 -10.01 1.91
CA GLY A 83 -7.53 -9.48 0.66
C GLY A 83 -6.71 -10.49 -0.12
N SER A 84 -6.11 -10.03 -1.19
CA SER A 84 -5.23 -10.82 -2.03
C SER A 84 -3.81 -10.27 -2.02
N GLY A 85 -2.88 -11.06 -2.53
CA GLY A 85 -1.52 -10.68 -2.82
C GLY A 85 -0.94 -11.58 -3.89
N PHE A 86 0.28 -11.32 -4.26
CA PHE A 86 1.02 -12.21 -5.17
C PHE A 86 2.48 -12.29 -4.77
N VAL A 87 3.06 -13.46 -4.97
CA VAL A 87 4.49 -13.67 -4.76
C VAL A 87 5.23 -13.00 -5.92
N PHE A 88 6.08 -12.03 -5.63
CA PHE A 88 6.90 -11.32 -6.63
C PHE A 88 8.37 -11.76 -6.63
N ASP A 89 8.78 -12.51 -5.61
CA ASP A 89 10.14 -13.08 -5.49
C ASP A 89 10.05 -14.52 -4.98
N PRO A 90 10.73 -15.49 -5.63
CA PRO A 90 10.70 -16.91 -5.25
C PRO A 90 11.14 -17.20 -3.81
N ALA A 91 11.83 -16.27 -3.13
CA ALA A 91 12.13 -16.39 -1.71
C ALA A 91 10.89 -16.28 -0.81
N GLY A 92 9.69 -16.01 -1.39
CA GLY A 92 8.43 -15.91 -0.65
C GLY A 92 8.12 -14.49 -0.17
N TYR A 93 8.57 -13.47 -0.90
CA TYR A 93 8.09 -12.11 -0.71
C TYR A 93 6.77 -11.92 -1.46
N VAL A 94 5.77 -11.43 -0.74
CA VAL A 94 4.42 -11.18 -1.25
C VAL A 94 4.17 -9.68 -1.25
N LEU A 95 3.65 -9.17 -2.37
CA LEU A 95 3.19 -7.79 -2.51
C LEU A 95 1.66 -7.76 -2.35
N THR A 96 1.17 -6.77 -1.60
CA THR A 96 -0.26 -6.54 -1.33
C THR A 96 -0.52 -5.07 -1.01
N ASN A 97 -1.77 -4.71 -0.71
CA ASN A 97 -2.09 -3.38 -0.22
C ASN A 97 -1.85 -3.23 1.30
N TYR A 98 -1.54 -2.00 1.72
CA TYR A 98 -1.39 -1.65 3.13
C TYR A 98 -2.69 -1.86 3.91
N HIS A 99 -3.83 -1.38 3.38
CA HIS A 99 -5.13 -1.50 4.06
C HIS A 99 -5.56 -2.96 4.32
N VAL A 100 -5.01 -3.94 3.59
CA VAL A 100 -5.26 -5.37 3.83
C VAL A 100 -4.62 -5.84 5.14
N VAL A 101 -3.46 -5.27 5.50
CA VAL A 101 -2.63 -5.75 6.62
C VAL A 101 -2.51 -4.76 7.79
N GLU A 102 -3.02 -3.52 7.66
CA GLU A 102 -2.76 -2.43 8.61
C GLU A 102 -3.12 -2.75 10.06
N ARG A 103 -4.16 -3.57 10.28
CA ARG A 103 -4.64 -3.96 11.62
C ARG A 103 -4.28 -5.38 12.03
N GLY A 104 -3.59 -6.11 11.14
CA GLY A 104 -3.29 -7.53 11.37
C GLY A 104 -2.15 -7.72 12.38
N SER A 105 -2.43 -8.30 13.53
CA SER A 105 -1.42 -8.80 14.46
C SER A 105 -0.90 -10.18 14.06
N ARG A 106 -1.70 -10.97 13.34
CA ARG A 106 -1.35 -12.27 12.77
C ARG A 106 -1.77 -12.32 11.32
N ILE A 107 -0.83 -12.64 10.42
CA ILE A 107 -1.08 -12.72 8.99
C ILE A 107 -0.86 -14.15 8.51
N GLN A 108 -1.89 -14.68 7.84
CA GLN A 108 -1.86 -15.97 7.17
C GLN A 108 -1.99 -15.76 5.66
N VAL A 109 -1.20 -16.51 4.91
CA VAL A 109 -1.17 -16.50 3.45
C VAL A 109 -1.56 -17.87 2.96
N SER A 110 -2.61 -17.97 2.12
CA SER A 110 -3.16 -19.22 1.59
C SER A 110 -3.01 -19.27 0.08
N PHE A 111 -2.46 -20.36 -0.44
CA PHE A 111 -2.32 -20.63 -1.86
C PHE A 111 -3.54 -21.38 -2.43
N GLU A 112 -3.65 -21.44 -3.77
CA GLU A 112 -4.73 -22.14 -4.47
C GLU A 112 -4.78 -23.64 -4.15
N ASP A 113 -3.62 -24.27 -3.91
CA ASP A 113 -3.49 -25.70 -3.55
C ASP A 113 -3.93 -26.01 -2.12
N GLY A 114 -4.39 -25.01 -1.36
CA GLY A 114 -4.79 -25.12 0.04
C GLY A 114 -3.63 -25.07 1.03
N ALA A 115 -2.40 -24.81 0.58
CA ALA A 115 -1.27 -24.65 1.48
C ALA A 115 -1.32 -23.30 2.20
N ASP A 116 -1.25 -23.34 3.52
CA ASP A 116 -1.31 -22.19 4.41
C ASP A 116 0.04 -21.91 5.06
N TYR A 117 0.42 -20.64 5.10
CA TYR A 117 1.66 -20.20 5.71
C TYR A 117 1.43 -18.96 6.58
N THR A 118 2.16 -18.88 7.69
CA THR A 118 2.27 -17.63 8.44
C THR A 118 3.21 -16.68 7.67
N ALA A 119 2.85 -15.40 7.61
CA ALA A 119 3.69 -14.37 7.03
C ALA A 119 3.96 -13.25 8.05
N LYS A 120 5.08 -12.57 7.88
CA LYS A 120 5.43 -11.36 8.64
C LYS A 120 5.45 -10.17 7.71
N VAL A 121 5.02 -9.01 8.22
CA VAL A 121 5.19 -7.74 7.53
C VAL A 121 6.68 -7.41 7.50
N VAL A 122 7.21 -7.23 6.29
CA VAL A 122 8.59 -6.75 6.06
C VAL A 122 8.62 -5.24 6.19
N GLY A 123 7.64 -4.57 5.60
CA GLY A 123 7.47 -3.14 5.66
C GLY A 123 6.20 -2.69 4.97
N THR A 124 5.81 -1.44 5.20
CA THR A 124 4.58 -0.85 4.67
C THR A 124 4.81 0.54 4.11
N ASP A 125 4.00 0.91 3.14
CA ASP A 125 3.84 2.26 2.62
C ASP A 125 2.37 2.69 2.73
N PRO A 126 1.98 3.31 3.85
CA PRO A 126 0.60 3.78 4.04
C PRO A 126 0.19 4.87 3.04
N GLY A 127 1.13 5.68 2.55
CA GLY A 127 0.87 6.76 1.59
C GLY A 127 0.56 6.24 0.20
N GLY A 128 1.25 5.17 -0.21
CA GLY A 128 1.08 4.51 -1.49
C GLY A 128 0.16 3.30 -1.46
N ASP A 129 -0.41 2.95 -0.31
CA ASP A 129 -1.26 1.77 -0.08
C ASP A 129 -0.58 0.46 -0.47
N LEU A 130 0.70 0.28 -0.11
CA LEU A 130 1.47 -0.92 -0.40
C LEU A 130 2.03 -1.58 0.87
N ALA A 131 2.16 -2.90 0.85
CA ALA A 131 2.82 -3.67 1.89
C ALA A 131 3.57 -4.85 1.30
N VAL A 132 4.69 -5.20 1.94
CA VAL A 132 5.46 -6.40 1.62
C VAL A 132 5.41 -7.35 2.79
N LEU A 133 5.05 -8.60 2.50
CA LEU A 133 5.06 -9.70 3.46
C LEU A 133 6.17 -10.68 3.12
N LYS A 134 6.67 -11.39 4.14
CA LYS A 134 7.59 -12.51 4.00
C LYS A 134 6.96 -13.77 4.55
N ILE A 135 6.74 -14.76 3.70
CA ILE A 135 6.28 -16.10 4.10
C ILE A 135 7.33 -16.76 4.96
N GLN A 136 6.91 -17.34 6.09
CA GLN A 136 7.77 -18.00 7.07
C GLN A 136 7.91 -19.47 6.72
N ALA A 137 8.64 -19.78 5.64
CA ALA A 137 8.98 -21.15 5.26
C ALA A 137 10.31 -21.15 4.48
N ASP A 138 11.06 -22.23 4.63
CA ASP A 138 12.35 -22.44 3.94
C ASP A 138 12.14 -23.27 2.67
N ARG A 139 11.56 -22.63 1.66
CA ARG A 139 11.36 -23.21 0.32
C ARG A 139 11.21 -22.10 -0.72
N LYS A 140 11.35 -22.45 -2.00
CA LYS A 140 11.01 -21.57 -3.10
C LYS A 140 9.51 -21.63 -3.39
N PHE A 141 8.95 -20.48 -3.74
CA PHE A 141 7.55 -20.31 -4.10
C PHE A 141 7.42 -19.95 -5.59
N PRO A 142 6.31 -20.31 -6.24
CA PRO A 142 5.96 -19.73 -7.54
C PRO A 142 5.91 -18.21 -7.43
N ALA A 143 6.54 -17.51 -8.36
CA ALA A 143 6.51 -16.05 -8.42
C ALA A 143 5.91 -15.58 -9.74
N MET A 144 5.23 -14.43 -9.71
CA MET A 144 4.64 -13.81 -10.88
C MET A 144 5.72 -13.28 -11.83
N PRO A 145 5.58 -13.46 -13.14
CA PRO A 145 6.32 -12.65 -14.09
C PRO A 145 5.91 -11.19 -13.96
N LEU A 146 6.88 -10.29 -13.94
CA LEU A 146 6.69 -8.86 -13.75
C LEU A 146 6.84 -8.18 -15.11
N GLY A 147 5.81 -7.46 -15.52
CA GLY A 147 5.78 -6.66 -16.75
C GLY A 147 6.16 -5.20 -16.51
N GLY A 148 5.66 -4.34 -17.39
CA GLY A 148 5.80 -2.89 -17.33
C GLY A 148 4.42 -2.19 -17.31
N SER A 149 4.37 -0.97 -16.77
CA SER A 149 3.20 -0.10 -16.81
C SER A 149 3.45 1.25 -17.49
N SER A 150 4.69 1.49 -17.92
CA SER A 150 5.09 2.76 -18.55
C SER A 150 4.69 2.90 -20.02
N ASP A 151 4.34 1.80 -20.68
CA ASP A 151 3.99 1.71 -22.11
C ASP A 151 2.56 1.18 -22.34
N LEU A 152 1.74 1.12 -21.29
CA LEU A 152 0.36 0.67 -21.37
C LEU A 152 -0.47 1.51 -22.36
N MET A 153 -1.31 0.83 -23.12
CA MET A 153 -2.19 1.44 -24.11
C MET A 153 -3.65 1.42 -23.66
N LEU A 154 -4.39 2.48 -23.94
CA LEU A 154 -5.83 2.50 -23.71
C LEU A 154 -6.52 1.44 -24.57
N GLY A 155 -7.39 0.64 -23.94
CA GLY A 155 -8.05 -0.50 -24.60
C GLY A 155 -7.26 -1.81 -24.54
N GLU A 156 -6.05 -1.82 -24.00
CA GLU A 156 -5.26 -3.04 -23.78
C GLU A 156 -5.99 -3.99 -22.84
N PRO A 157 -6.15 -5.29 -23.19
CA PRO A 157 -6.82 -6.26 -22.32
C PRO A 157 -6.06 -6.50 -21.03
N VAL A 158 -6.76 -6.49 -19.90
CA VAL A 158 -6.20 -6.76 -18.58
C VAL A 158 -7.05 -7.74 -17.79
N ILE A 159 -6.41 -8.45 -16.86
CA ILE A 159 -7.04 -9.45 -16.02
C ILE A 159 -6.70 -9.14 -14.56
N ALA A 160 -7.71 -8.93 -13.74
CA ALA A 160 -7.55 -8.85 -12.30
C ALA A 160 -7.76 -10.24 -11.68
N ILE A 161 -6.84 -10.68 -10.84
CA ILE A 161 -6.90 -11.97 -10.16
C ILE A 161 -6.88 -11.73 -8.67
N GLY A 162 -7.82 -12.35 -7.95
CA GLY A 162 -7.85 -12.36 -6.50
C GLY A 162 -8.25 -13.72 -5.97
N ASN A 163 -8.10 -13.88 -4.65
CA ASN A 163 -8.53 -15.08 -3.94
C ASN A 163 -9.41 -14.68 -2.75
N PRO A 164 -10.62 -14.11 -3.00
CA PRO A 164 -11.51 -13.72 -1.93
C PRO A 164 -11.92 -14.93 -1.11
N PHE A 165 -11.82 -14.84 0.20
CA PHE A 165 -12.25 -15.86 1.17
C PHE A 165 -11.47 -17.19 1.14
N GLY A 166 -10.38 -17.33 0.38
CA GLY A 166 -9.62 -18.58 0.29
C GLY A 166 -10.39 -19.77 -0.32
N LEU A 167 -11.57 -19.52 -0.89
CA LEU A 167 -12.46 -20.60 -1.37
C LEU A 167 -12.23 -20.94 -2.82
N ASN A 168 -11.92 -19.99 -3.68
CA ASN A 168 -11.51 -20.13 -5.08
C ASN A 168 -11.02 -18.80 -5.61
N GLN A 169 -10.06 -18.83 -6.53
CA GLN A 169 -9.61 -17.63 -7.20
C GLN A 169 -10.73 -17.02 -8.04
N SER A 170 -10.88 -15.71 -7.93
CA SER A 170 -11.79 -14.89 -8.72
C SER A 170 -11.01 -14.19 -9.81
N VAL A 171 -11.49 -14.28 -11.04
CA VAL A 171 -10.89 -13.68 -12.23
C VAL A 171 -11.86 -12.68 -12.83
N SER A 172 -11.41 -11.47 -13.08
CA SER A 172 -12.17 -10.43 -13.76
C SER A 172 -11.37 -9.91 -14.94
N VAL A 173 -12.01 -9.74 -16.09
CA VAL A 173 -11.38 -9.28 -17.34
C VAL A 173 -11.96 -7.93 -17.73
N GLY A 174 -11.11 -7.07 -18.21
CA GLY A 174 -11.46 -5.74 -18.71
C GLY A 174 -10.36 -5.19 -19.61
N VAL A 175 -10.30 -3.87 -19.70
CA VAL A 175 -9.28 -3.14 -20.46
C VAL A 175 -8.67 -2.02 -19.63
N VAL A 176 -7.52 -1.50 -20.05
CA VAL A 176 -6.99 -0.24 -19.55
C VAL A 176 -7.93 0.87 -20.03
N SER A 177 -8.67 1.47 -19.10
CA SER A 177 -9.66 2.50 -19.39
C SER A 177 -9.07 3.93 -19.32
N ALA A 178 -8.08 4.14 -18.47
CA ALA A 178 -7.34 5.41 -18.37
C ALA A 178 -6.01 5.20 -17.63
N LEU A 179 -5.09 6.14 -17.83
CA LEU A 179 -3.78 6.21 -17.17
C LEU A 179 -3.66 7.50 -16.34
N HIS A 180 -2.74 7.50 -15.39
CA HIS A 180 -2.41 8.64 -14.53
C HIS A 180 -3.64 9.25 -13.83
N ARG A 181 -4.52 8.37 -13.31
CA ARG A 181 -5.74 8.82 -12.62
C ARG A 181 -5.45 9.23 -11.18
N THR A 182 -6.07 10.34 -10.79
CA THR A 182 -6.15 10.76 -9.39
C THR A 182 -7.46 10.30 -8.80
N VAL A 183 -7.39 9.61 -7.67
CA VAL A 183 -8.54 9.08 -6.93
C VAL A 183 -8.59 9.75 -5.56
N ARG A 184 -9.75 10.28 -5.18
CA ARG A 184 -9.97 10.85 -3.85
C ARG A 184 -10.89 9.92 -3.08
N ALA A 185 -10.39 9.36 -1.99
CA ALA A 185 -11.13 8.46 -1.11
C ALA A 185 -10.73 8.71 0.35
N ASP A 186 -11.68 8.67 1.28
CA ASP A 186 -11.46 8.80 2.73
C ASP A 186 -10.57 9.99 3.14
N ASN A 187 -10.83 11.18 2.55
CA ASN A 187 -10.04 12.40 2.74
C ASN A 187 -8.56 12.29 2.30
N ARG A 188 -8.23 11.30 1.48
CA ARG A 188 -6.91 11.14 0.87
C ARG A 188 -6.99 11.22 -0.64
N SER A 189 -5.93 11.70 -1.26
CA SER A 189 -5.76 11.66 -2.71
C SER A 189 -4.67 10.65 -3.04
N TYR A 190 -5.00 9.76 -3.96
CA TYR A 190 -4.08 8.79 -4.54
C TYR A 190 -3.87 9.16 -6.00
N TYR A 191 -2.66 9.11 -6.47
CA TYR A 191 -2.29 9.60 -7.79
C TYR A 191 -1.70 8.49 -8.63
N ASP A 192 -1.65 8.72 -9.94
CA ASP A 192 -0.96 7.88 -10.91
C ASP A 192 -1.51 6.44 -11.00
N PHE A 193 -2.83 6.25 -10.81
CA PHE A 193 -3.44 4.96 -10.98
C PHE A 193 -3.68 4.58 -12.45
N VAL A 194 -3.55 3.30 -12.75
CA VAL A 194 -4.16 2.69 -13.94
C VAL A 194 -5.62 2.44 -13.63
N GLN A 195 -6.52 2.98 -14.48
CA GLN A 195 -7.96 2.71 -14.40
C GLN A 195 -8.32 1.56 -15.33
N THR A 196 -9.18 0.65 -14.87
CA THR A 196 -9.72 -0.46 -15.66
C THR A 196 -11.22 -0.62 -15.42
N ASP A 197 -11.93 -1.22 -16.35
CA ASP A 197 -13.31 -1.67 -16.20
C ASP A 197 -13.42 -3.13 -15.73
N ALA A 198 -12.29 -3.84 -15.59
CA ALA A 198 -12.25 -5.09 -14.85
C ALA A 198 -12.80 -4.87 -13.44
N SER A 199 -13.70 -5.74 -12.98
CA SER A 199 -14.34 -5.60 -11.67
C SER A 199 -13.32 -5.74 -10.54
N ILE A 200 -13.03 -4.64 -9.83
CA ILE A 200 -12.22 -4.61 -8.63
C ILE A 200 -13.15 -4.48 -7.43
N ASN A 201 -13.12 -5.49 -6.55
CA ASN A 201 -14.01 -5.61 -5.39
C ASN A 201 -13.21 -6.02 -4.16
N PRO A 202 -13.76 -5.86 -2.93
CA PRO A 202 -13.18 -6.46 -1.75
C PRO A 202 -12.91 -7.96 -1.99
N GLY A 203 -11.64 -8.35 -1.83
CA GLY A 203 -11.17 -9.72 -2.08
C GLY A 203 -10.15 -9.83 -3.20
N ASN A 204 -10.19 -9.02 -4.27
CA ASN A 204 -9.08 -8.94 -5.22
C ASN A 204 -8.13 -7.74 -4.97
N SER A 205 -8.44 -6.89 -3.97
CA SER A 205 -7.56 -5.84 -3.48
C SER A 205 -6.21 -6.42 -3.02
N GLY A 206 -5.11 -5.87 -3.49
CA GLY A 206 -3.74 -6.37 -3.28
C GLY A 206 -3.31 -7.46 -4.26
N GLY A 207 -4.24 -8.05 -5.00
CA GLY A 207 -3.95 -9.01 -6.07
C GLY A 207 -3.37 -8.35 -7.32
N PRO A 208 -2.81 -9.14 -8.26
CA PRO A 208 -2.22 -8.61 -9.47
C PRO A 208 -3.28 -8.19 -10.50
N LEU A 209 -3.01 -7.08 -11.19
CA LEU A 209 -3.54 -6.79 -12.51
C LEU A 209 -2.50 -7.25 -13.53
N ILE A 210 -2.87 -8.15 -14.45
CA ILE A 210 -1.95 -8.72 -15.44
C ILE A 210 -2.37 -8.36 -16.87
N ASN A 211 -1.40 -8.33 -17.78
CA ASN A 211 -1.61 -8.19 -19.21
C ASN A 211 -1.97 -9.53 -19.88
N GLY A 212 -2.17 -9.53 -21.19
CA GLY A 212 -2.48 -10.72 -21.99
C GLY A 212 -1.39 -11.80 -21.99
N ASP A 213 -0.15 -11.43 -21.68
CA ASP A 213 1.00 -12.35 -21.56
C ASP A 213 1.12 -12.96 -20.16
N GLY A 214 0.27 -12.55 -19.21
CA GLY A 214 0.26 -13.03 -17.83
C GLY A 214 1.30 -12.34 -16.94
N GLU A 215 1.83 -11.21 -17.35
CA GLU A 215 2.79 -10.39 -16.59
C GLU A 215 2.06 -9.35 -15.76
N VAL A 216 2.52 -9.11 -14.53
CA VAL A 216 1.93 -8.11 -13.65
C VAL A 216 2.25 -6.71 -14.14
N ILE A 217 1.20 -5.92 -14.39
CA ILE A 217 1.27 -4.51 -14.77
C ILE A 217 0.79 -3.56 -13.67
N GLY A 218 0.18 -4.11 -12.61
CA GLY A 218 -0.27 -3.31 -11.47
C GLY A 218 -0.75 -4.15 -10.28
N VAL A 219 -0.97 -3.47 -9.16
CA VAL A 219 -1.57 -4.02 -7.93
C VAL A 219 -2.98 -3.50 -7.81
N CYS A 220 -3.98 -4.37 -7.83
CA CYS A 220 -5.39 -3.98 -7.71
C CYS A 220 -5.65 -3.29 -6.37
N SER A 221 -6.41 -2.20 -6.38
CA SER A 221 -6.79 -1.47 -5.16
C SER A 221 -8.28 -1.12 -5.18
N ALA A 222 -9.02 -1.63 -4.19
CA ALA A 222 -10.46 -1.40 -4.06
C ALA A 222 -10.79 -0.11 -3.28
N ILE A 223 -9.96 0.93 -3.41
CA ILE A 223 -10.11 2.21 -2.70
C ILE A 223 -11.45 2.89 -3.04
N TYR A 224 -12.05 2.60 -4.20
CA TYR A 224 -13.28 3.24 -4.67
C TYR A 224 -14.38 2.19 -4.95
N ALA A 225 -14.88 1.54 -3.90
CA ALA A 225 -15.83 0.42 -4.00
C ALA A 225 -17.25 0.81 -4.50
N ASN A 226 -17.57 2.12 -4.65
CA ASN A 226 -18.93 2.59 -4.93
C ASN A 226 -19.24 2.87 -6.40
N ALA A 227 -18.33 2.62 -7.34
CA ALA A 227 -18.54 2.84 -8.76
C ALA A 227 -18.45 1.53 -9.55
N GLN A 228 -19.55 1.09 -10.12
CA GLN A 228 -19.56 -0.08 -11.01
C GLN A 228 -18.80 0.21 -12.31
N GLY A 229 -17.94 -0.73 -12.73
CA GLY A 229 -17.16 -0.60 -13.97
C GLY A 229 -15.98 0.38 -13.86
N ILE A 230 -15.58 0.77 -12.64
CA ILE A 230 -14.38 1.60 -12.39
C ILE A 230 -13.53 0.89 -11.35
N GLY A 231 -12.44 0.31 -11.80
CA GLY A 231 -11.39 -0.28 -10.96
C GLY A 231 -10.09 0.50 -11.08
N PHE A 232 -9.24 0.40 -10.07
CA PHE A 232 -7.94 1.06 -10.03
C PHE A 232 -6.84 0.07 -9.67
N ALA A 233 -5.65 0.29 -10.25
CA ALA A 233 -4.46 -0.46 -9.90
C ALA A 233 -3.26 0.48 -9.75
N ILE A 234 -2.40 0.21 -8.78
CA ILE A 234 -1.12 0.88 -8.58
C ILE A 234 -0.16 0.36 -9.65
N PRO A 235 0.48 1.23 -10.46
CA PRO A 235 1.42 0.82 -11.50
C PRO A 235 2.55 -0.08 -10.96
N ILE A 236 2.92 -1.11 -11.71
CA ILE A 236 3.86 -2.14 -11.20
C ILE A 236 5.26 -1.58 -10.96
N GLU A 237 5.78 -0.68 -11.78
CA GLU A 237 7.11 -0.08 -11.57
C GLU A 237 7.17 0.69 -10.26
N ARG A 238 6.09 1.43 -9.94
CA ARG A 238 5.96 2.10 -8.65
C ARG A 238 5.94 1.09 -7.51
N ALA A 239 5.07 0.09 -7.59
CA ALA A 239 4.92 -0.93 -6.57
C ALA A 239 6.23 -1.70 -6.31
N LEU A 240 7.00 -2.00 -7.36
CA LEU A 240 8.29 -2.67 -7.25
C LEU A 240 9.40 -1.77 -6.68
N ARG A 241 9.39 -0.46 -6.97
CA ARG A 241 10.35 0.47 -6.33
C ARG A 241 10.15 0.47 -4.82
N VAL A 242 8.90 0.63 -4.39
CA VAL A 242 8.51 0.57 -2.97
C VAL A 242 8.86 -0.77 -2.37
N ALA A 243 8.47 -1.89 -3.01
CA ALA A 243 8.72 -3.23 -2.50
C ALA A 243 10.22 -3.53 -2.29
N ARG A 244 11.07 -3.17 -3.26
CA ARG A 244 12.52 -3.36 -3.14
C ARG A 244 13.12 -2.57 -1.98
N GLU A 245 12.66 -1.35 -1.76
CA GLU A 245 13.12 -0.54 -0.63
C GLU A 245 12.66 -1.15 0.70
N LEU A 246 11.41 -1.58 0.80
CA LEU A 246 10.89 -2.26 1.99
C LEU A 246 11.63 -3.58 2.29
N VAL A 247 11.97 -4.35 1.26
CA VAL A 247 12.78 -5.59 1.44
C VAL A 247 14.18 -5.26 1.94
N ARG A 248 14.78 -4.17 1.44
CA ARG A 248 16.15 -3.77 1.77
C ARG A 248 16.29 -3.22 3.18
N SER A 249 15.35 -2.41 3.65
CA SER A 249 15.48 -1.60 4.85
C SER A 249 14.33 -1.76 5.86
N GLY A 250 13.26 -2.48 5.51
CA GLY A 250 12.06 -2.61 6.33
C GLY A 250 11.15 -1.38 6.29
N GLU A 251 11.64 -0.27 5.78
CA GLU A 251 10.89 0.99 5.70
C GLU A 251 11.30 1.81 4.47
N LEU A 252 10.44 2.72 4.03
CA LEU A 252 10.84 3.73 3.05
C LEU A 252 11.69 4.79 3.73
N ALA A 253 12.83 5.11 3.17
CA ALA A 253 13.64 6.22 3.67
C ALA A 253 12.93 7.55 3.39
N ALA A 254 12.86 8.43 4.39
CA ALA A 254 12.33 9.77 4.19
C ALA A 254 13.29 10.59 3.34
N SER A 255 12.79 11.10 2.22
CA SER A 255 13.54 11.92 1.27
C SER A 255 13.44 13.40 1.64
N TRP A 256 14.58 14.09 1.61
CA TRP A 256 14.65 15.55 1.73
C TRP A 256 15.01 16.17 0.40
N TRP A 257 14.16 17.05 -0.08
CA TRP A 257 14.29 17.76 -1.35
C TRP A 257 14.86 19.17 -1.16
N GLY A 258 14.52 19.81 -0.03
CA GLY A 258 14.99 21.14 0.35
C GLY A 258 14.26 22.28 -0.35
N PHE A 259 12.99 22.07 -0.70
CA PHE A 259 12.07 23.11 -1.11
C PHE A 259 10.68 22.86 -0.57
N GLU A 260 9.88 23.91 -0.47
CA GLU A 260 8.45 23.82 -0.22
C GLU A 260 7.69 24.37 -1.42
N ALA A 261 6.54 23.76 -1.70
CA ALA A 261 5.71 24.16 -2.82
C ALA A 261 4.24 24.25 -2.39
N GLY A 262 3.57 25.28 -2.86
CA GLY A 262 2.16 25.58 -2.64
C GLY A 262 1.37 25.63 -3.94
N ALA A 263 0.07 25.89 -3.82
CA ALA A 263 -0.82 26.02 -4.95
C ALA A 263 -0.43 27.20 -5.86
N ALA A 264 -0.48 26.97 -7.15
CA ALA A 264 -0.32 28.03 -8.14
C ALA A 264 -1.69 28.62 -8.48
N GLU A 265 -1.85 29.93 -8.35
CA GLU A 265 -3.11 30.60 -8.68
C GLU A 265 -3.42 30.48 -10.17
N GLY A 266 -4.58 29.86 -10.50
CA GLY A 266 -5.11 29.81 -11.86
C GLY A 266 -4.33 28.95 -12.86
N LYS A 267 -3.34 28.15 -12.40
CA LYS A 267 -2.53 27.29 -13.27
C LYS A 267 -2.33 25.92 -12.65
N PRO A 268 -2.36 24.82 -13.45
CA PRO A 268 -1.95 23.52 -12.97
C PRO A 268 -0.44 23.53 -12.66
N GLY A 269 -0.06 22.85 -11.59
CA GLY A 269 1.32 22.74 -11.13
C GLY A 269 1.48 23.08 -9.65
N ALA A 270 2.71 22.98 -9.16
CA ALA A 270 3.08 23.34 -7.80
C ALA A 270 4.10 24.49 -7.84
N ARG A 271 3.76 25.63 -7.22
CA ARG A 271 4.65 26.79 -7.14
C ARG A 271 5.64 26.62 -5.99
N VAL A 272 6.91 26.81 -6.28
CA VAL A 272 7.97 26.79 -5.27
C VAL A 272 7.87 28.05 -4.40
N ASP A 273 7.56 27.90 -3.12
CA ASP A 273 7.41 28.98 -2.15
C ASP A 273 8.74 29.31 -1.45
N SER A 274 9.56 28.29 -1.20
CA SER A 274 10.90 28.46 -0.60
C SER A 274 11.86 27.39 -1.09
N VAL A 275 13.16 27.69 -1.05
CA VAL A 275 14.26 26.75 -1.31
C VAL A 275 15.31 26.94 -0.23
N GLU A 276 15.70 25.85 0.42
CA GLU A 276 16.73 25.85 1.46
C GLU A 276 18.12 25.93 0.83
N ASP A 277 19.00 26.76 1.39
CA ASP A 277 20.37 26.90 0.92
C ASP A 277 21.16 25.59 1.06
N GLY A 278 21.96 25.27 0.05
CA GLY A 278 22.77 24.05 0.01
C GLY A 278 21.98 22.76 -0.15
N SER A 279 20.66 22.85 -0.31
CA SER A 279 19.77 21.71 -0.52
C SER A 279 19.96 21.03 -1.88
N PRO A 280 19.41 19.81 -2.07
CA PRO A 280 19.32 19.18 -3.40
C PRO A 280 18.65 20.11 -4.42
N ALA A 281 17.54 20.75 -4.06
CA ALA A 281 16.82 21.68 -4.92
C ALA A 281 17.66 22.90 -5.32
N ALA A 282 18.34 23.53 -4.35
CA ALA A 282 19.23 24.67 -4.61
C ALA A 282 20.37 24.29 -5.57
N LYS A 283 21.00 23.11 -5.35
CA LYS A 283 22.06 22.59 -6.23
C LYS A 283 21.57 22.25 -7.63
N ALA A 284 20.30 21.82 -7.78
CA ALA A 284 19.66 21.59 -9.07
C ALA A 284 19.24 22.88 -9.78
N GLY A 285 19.32 24.04 -9.10
CA GLY A 285 18.96 25.32 -9.68
C GLY A 285 17.47 25.68 -9.58
N ILE A 286 16.70 24.98 -8.74
CA ILE A 286 15.31 25.33 -8.40
C ILE A 286 15.34 26.66 -7.63
N ARG A 287 14.37 27.53 -7.90
CA ARG A 287 14.26 28.87 -7.30
C ARG A 287 12.85 29.14 -6.82
N ARG A 288 12.72 30.00 -5.83
CA ARG A 288 11.42 30.54 -5.42
C ARG A 288 10.69 31.15 -6.61
N GLY A 289 9.41 30.82 -6.76
CA GLY A 289 8.55 31.28 -7.84
C GLY A 289 8.55 30.36 -9.07
N ASP A 290 9.38 29.32 -9.11
CA ASP A 290 9.29 28.29 -10.15
C ASP A 290 7.95 27.55 -10.06
N LEU A 291 7.39 27.18 -11.20
CA LEU A 291 6.22 26.32 -11.28
C LEU A 291 6.66 24.92 -11.73
N ILE A 292 6.55 23.93 -10.86
CA ILE A 292 6.83 22.54 -11.19
C ILE A 292 5.59 21.96 -11.87
N VAL A 293 5.75 21.48 -13.11
CA VAL A 293 4.65 20.99 -13.96
C VAL A 293 4.75 19.52 -14.30
N SER A 294 5.89 18.87 -14.05
CA SER A 294 6.05 17.43 -14.21
C SER A 294 7.17 16.86 -13.35
N VAL A 295 7.07 15.56 -13.03
CA VAL A 295 8.09 14.72 -12.40
C VAL A 295 8.27 13.48 -13.27
N ASP A 296 9.47 13.23 -13.80
CA ASP A 296 9.77 12.13 -14.72
C ASP A 296 8.73 11.97 -15.84
N ARG A 297 8.30 13.08 -16.45
CA ARG A 297 7.24 13.23 -17.46
C ARG A 297 5.80 13.06 -16.92
N SER A 298 5.59 12.55 -15.72
CA SER A 298 4.26 12.52 -15.08
C SER A 298 3.81 13.96 -14.79
N PRO A 299 2.63 14.38 -15.24
CA PRO A 299 2.17 15.75 -15.03
C PRO A 299 1.91 16.04 -13.56
N VAL A 300 2.23 17.25 -13.12
CA VAL A 300 1.90 17.79 -11.80
C VAL A 300 0.78 18.78 -11.95
N ARG A 301 -0.36 18.55 -11.30
CA ARG A 301 -1.54 19.42 -11.35
C ARG A 301 -1.67 20.32 -10.13
N ASP A 302 -1.18 19.82 -8.99
CA ASP A 302 -1.25 20.49 -7.68
C ASP A 302 -0.08 20.06 -6.77
N PRO A 303 0.12 20.73 -5.61
CA PRO A 303 1.20 20.40 -4.69
C PRO A 303 1.10 18.99 -4.07
N ASP A 304 -0.12 18.46 -3.92
CA ASP A 304 -0.33 17.13 -3.34
C ASP A 304 0.16 16.05 -4.31
N GLU A 305 -0.13 16.23 -5.60
CA GLU A 305 0.40 15.36 -6.66
C GLU A 305 1.93 15.43 -6.74
N LEU A 306 2.52 16.63 -6.61
CA LEU A 306 3.97 16.77 -6.55
C LEU A 306 4.56 15.98 -5.37
N ARG A 307 4.00 16.15 -4.17
CA ARG A 307 4.46 15.42 -2.97
C ARG A 307 4.37 13.91 -3.17
N PHE A 308 3.27 13.45 -3.74
CA PHE A 308 3.04 12.06 -4.02
C PHE A 308 4.07 11.48 -5.02
N LEU A 309 4.30 12.14 -6.16
CA LEU A 309 5.27 11.70 -7.16
C LEU A 309 6.71 11.70 -6.64
N LEU A 310 7.03 12.62 -5.73
CA LEU A 310 8.35 12.69 -5.10
C LEU A 310 8.53 11.69 -3.95
N HIS A 311 7.43 11.23 -3.34
CA HIS A 311 7.45 10.29 -2.21
C HIS A 311 8.13 8.97 -2.56
N ASP A 312 7.88 8.44 -3.75
CA ASP A 312 8.35 7.13 -4.18
C ASP A 312 9.75 7.13 -4.81
N VAL A 313 10.39 8.31 -4.88
CA VAL A 313 11.73 8.41 -5.44
C VAL A 313 12.75 7.88 -4.43
N PRO A 314 13.48 6.79 -4.74
CA PRO A 314 14.47 6.23 -3.84
C PRO A 314 15.61 7.23 -3.54
N LEU A 315 16.17 7.14 -2.34
CA LEU A 315 17.39 7.89 -2.03
C LEU A 315 18.50 7.56 -3.02
N GLY A 316 19.15 8.61 -3.53
CA GLY A 316 20.20 8.48 -4.53
C GLY A 316 19.72 8.35 -5.97
N ALA A 317 18.42 8.11 -6.20
CA ALA A 317 17.87 8.13 -7.56
C ALA A 317 17.74 9.57 -8.07
N ARG A 318 18.04 9.75 -9.37
CA ARG A 318 17.88 11.03 -10.04
C ARG A 318 16.48 11.14 -10.61
N VAL A 319 15.81 12.27 -10.39
CA VAL A 319 14.50 12.59 -10.93
C VAL A 319 14.58 13.83 -11.82
N ALA A 320 13.84 13.85 -12.91
CA ALA A 320 13.72 15.00 -13.80
C ALA A 320 12.46 15.82 -13.43
N LEU A 321 12.62 17.11 -13.17
CA LEU A 321 11.52 18.03 -12.95
C LEU A 321 11.34 18.95 -14.15
N GLY A 322 10.13 18.93 -14.76
CA GLY A 322 9.72 19.97 -15.69
C GLY A 322 9.33 21.22 -14.92
N VAL A 323 10.03 22.32 -15.17
CA VAL A 323 9.87 23.58 -14.43
C VAL A 323 9.55 24.71 -15.41
N GLN A 324 8.55 25.50 -15.09
CA GLN A 324 8.26 26.76 -15.79
C GLN A 324 8.74 27.94 -14.93
N ARG A 325 9.69 28.71 -15.45
CA ARG A 325 10.24 29.93 -14.83
C ARG A 325 9.90 31.14 -15.71
N GLY A 326 8.86 31.87 -15.36
CA GLY A 326 8.31 32.91 -16.25
C GLY A 326 7.79 32.27 -17.54
N THR A 327 8.40 32.61 -18.68
CA THR A 327 8.10 32.06 -20.03
C THR A 327 9.01 30.87 -20.39
N ALA A 328 10.11 30.65 -19.66
CA ALA A 328 11.08 29.60 -19.95
C ALA A 328 10.62 28.25 -19.40
N LYS A 329 10.76 27.20 -20.22
CA LYS A 329 10.62 25.80 -19.79
C LYS A 329 12.00 25.23 -19.53
N LEU A 330 12.20 24.60 -18.39
CA LEU A 330 13.46 24.04 -17.94
C LEU A 330 13.24 22.59 -17.53
N ASP A 331 14.20 21.74 -17.84
CA ASP A 331 14.27 20.38 -17.30
C ASP A 331 15.42 20.36 -16.29
N LEU A 332 15.07 20.31 -15.00
CA LEU A 332 16.02 20.29 -13.90
C LEU A 332 16.10 18.88 -13.33
N SER A 333 17.33 18.44 -13.06
CA SER A 333 17.54 17.11 -12.52
C SER A 333 18.05 17.21 -11.10
N LEU A 334 17.40 16.46 -10.20
CA LEU A 334 17.75 16.52 -8.80
C LEU A 334 17.74 15.12 -8.17
N THR A 335 18.52 14.96 -7.10
CA THR A 335 18.64 13.69 -6.35
C THR A 335 18.32 13.99 -4.90
N PRO A 336 17.35 13.29 -4.28
CA PRO A 336 17.02 13.52 -2.88
C PRO A 336 18.16 13.11 -1.95
N ALA A 337 18.25 13.81 -0.84
CA ALA A 337 19.11 13.41 0.27
C ALA A 337 18.27 12.77 1.40
N PRO A 338 18.89 12.00 2.30
CA PRO A 338 18.19 11.53 3.51
C PRO A 338 17.67 12.72 4.32
N LEU A 339 16.43 12.62 4.79
CA LEU A 339 15.89 13.59 5.74
C LEU A 339 16.50 13.34 7.12
N ALA A 340 17.40 14.21 7.55
CA ALA A 340 17.95 14.13 8.90
C ALA A 340 16.84 14.33 9.95
N PRO A 341 16.83 13.55 11.04
CA PRO A 341 15.80 13.66 12.09
C PRO A 341 15.64 15.09 12.65
N GLU A 342 16.73 15.83 12.77
CA GLU A 342 16.73 17.22 13.26
C GLU A 342 15.98 18.15 12.28
N ARG A 343 16.13 17.93 10.97
CA ARG A 343 15.40 18.67 9.93
C ARG A 343 13.92 18.33 9.92
N ALA A 344 13.59 17.03 10.06
CA ALA A 344 12.22 16.59 10.19
C ALA A 344 11.53 17.29 11.38
N MET A 345 12.22 17.37 12.50
CA MET A 345 11.74 18.06 13.70
C MET A 345 11.54 19.56 13.49
N ALA A 346 12.54 20.24 12.91
CA ALA A 346 12.46 21.68 12.65
C ALA A 346 11.29 22.02 11.71
N SER A 347 11.12 21.24 10.63
CA SER A 347 10.02 21.42 9.70
C SER A 347 8.66 21.10 10.34
N PHE A 348 8.57 20.06 11.17
CA PHE A 348 7.38 19.74 11.95
C PHE A 348 7.00 20.90 12.89
N GLN A 349 7.96 21.44 13.64
CA GLN A 349 7.73 22.57 14.55
C GLN A 349 7.23 23.81 13.80
N ASN A 350 7.83 24.12 12.66
CA ASN A 350 7.42 25.25 11.81
C ASN A 350 6.01 25.09 11.25
N ALA A 351 5.69 23.89 10.72
CA ALA A 351 4.38 23.62 10.13
C ALA A 351 3.25 23.58 11.17
N THR A 352 3.53 23.03 12.35
CA THR A 352 2.49 22.81 13.38
C THR A 352 2.41 23.91 14.42
N GLY A 353 3.48 24.70 14.59
CA GLY A 353 3.62 25.67 15.69
C GLY A 353 3.76 25.02 17.07
N LEU A 354 4.25 23.77 17.12
CA LEU A 354 4.43 22.98 18.32
C LEU A 354 5.91 22.99 18.75
N LYS A 355 6.19 23.35 20.02
CA LYS A 355 7.51 23.11 20.62
C LYS A 355 7.41 22.04 21.67
N LEU A 356 8.34 21.11 21.64
CA LEU A 356 8.46 20.00 22.57
C LEU A 356 9.71 20.15 23.44
N ALA A 357 9.62 19.67 24.67
CA ALA A 357 10.73 19.54 25.60
C ALA A 357 10.85 18.08 26.06
N GLU A 358 12.09 17.64 26.25
CA GLU A 358 12.37 16.37 26.89
C GLU A 358 12.55 16.59 28.39
N LEU A 359 11.86 15.79 29.20
CA LEU A 359 12.03 15.73 30.63
C LEU A 359 12.82 14.48 30.99
N ALA A 360 13.96 14.68 31.63
CA ALA A 360 14.80 13.60 32.10
C ALA A 360 14.04 12.74 33.15
N PRO A 361 14.42 11.45 33.36
CA PRO A 361 13.75 10.58 34.33
C PRO A 361 13.64 11.15 35.74
N ALA A 362 14.66 11.94 36.14
CA ALA A 362 14.65 12.59 37.47
C ALA A 362 13.63 13.73 37.57
N GLU A 363 13.38 14.46 36.47
CA GLU A 363 12.40 15.55 36.39
C GLU A 363 10.99 14.99 36.29
N ALA A 364 10.81 13.93 35.50
CA ALA A 364 9.53 13.22 35.40
C ALA A 364 9.09 12.69 36.78
N ARG A 365 9.99 12.06 37.54
CA ARG A 365 9.70 11.60 38.91
C ARG A 365 9.34 12.73 39.86
N ARG A 366 9.98 13.90 39.76
CA ARG A 366 9.59 15.08 40.56
C ARG A 366 8.20 15.58 40.23
N ALA A 367 7.77 15.38 38.98
CA ALA A 367 6.41 15.66 38.53
C ALA A 367 5.40 14.53 38.87
N GLY A 368 5.83 13.48 39.56
CA GLY A 368 4.97 12.35 39.92
C GLY A 368 4.71 11.35 38.78
N ILE A 369 5.55 11.36 37.74
CA ILE A 369 5.39 10.54 36.56
C ILE A 369 6.51 9.49 36.51
N GLU A 370 6.15 8.20 36.43
CA GLU A 370 7.12 7.13 36.18
C GLU A 370 7.47 7.05 34.70
N ALA A 371 8.66 7.56 34.36
CA ALA A 371 9.20 7.53 33.00
C ALA A 371 10.69 7.14 33.04
N PRO A 372 11.03 5.84 33.02
CA PRO A 372 12.40 5.37 33.23
C PRO A 372 13.38 5.81 32.15
N ARG A 373 12.91 6.11 30.95
CA ARG A 373 13.73 6.61 29.81
C ARG A 373 13.60 8.12 29.59
N GLY A 374 12.70 8.79 30.30
CA GLY A 374 12.31 10.17 30.08
C GLY A 374 10.90 10.26 29.49
N LEU A 375 10.47 11.45 29.19
CA LEU A 375 9.22 11.72 28.49
C LEU A 375 9.34 12.98 27.63
N VAL A 376 8.52 13.05 26.60
CA VAL A 376 8.40 14.22 25.72
C VAL A 376 7.12 14.97 26.04
N ALA A 377 7.24 16.23 26.43
CA ALA A 377 6.10 17.09 26.78
C ALA A 377 5.97 18.26 25.81
N VAL A 378 4.74 18.73 25.65
CA VAL A 378 4.45 19.96 24.93
C VAL A 378 4.84 21.17 25.77
N ASP A 379 5.88 21.89 25.35
CA ASP A 379 6.34 23.12 26.03
C ASP A 379 5.56 24.35 25.58
N GLN A 380 5.36 24.50 24.26
CA GLN A 380 4.64 25.63 23.71
C GLN A 380 3.74 25.21 22.55
N VAL A 381 2.59 25.89 22.44
CA VAL A 381 1.67 25.79 21.29
C VAL A 381 1.42 27.21 20.79
N GLN A 382 1.84 27.48 19.54
CA GLN A 382 1.66 28.79 18.93
C GLN A 382 0.17 29.08 18.70
N ARG A 383 -0.24 30.31 19.02
CA ARG A 383 -1.65 30.76 18.85
C ARG A 383 -2.05 30.71 17.37
N GLY A 384 -3.24 30.15 17.08
CA GLY A 384 -3.74 29.99 15.70
C GLY A 384 -3.07 28.89 14.88
N SER A 385 -2.11 28.14 15.45
CA SER A 385 -1.37 27.09 14.77
C SER A 385 -2.19 25.83 14.53
N LEU A 386 -1.66 24.93 13.68
CA LEU A 386 -2.24 23.59 13.47
C LEU A 386 -2.31 22.79 14.78
N ALA A 387 -1.29 22.84 15.60
CA ALA A 387 -1.25 22.16 16.89
C ALA A 387 -2.38 22.65 17.82
N GLN A 388 -2.64 23.98 17.87
CA GLN A 388 -3.73 24.52 18.67
C GLN A 388 -5.11 24.09 18.13
N ARG A 389 -5.32 24.14 16.81
CA ARG A 389 -6.57 23.67 16.17
C ARG A 389 -6.78 22.18 16.36
N GLY A 390 -5.70 21.39 16.35
CA GLY A 390 -5.71 19.95 16.65
C GLY A 390 -5.98 19.64 18.14
N GLY A 391 -6.08 20.66 19.01
CA GLY A 391 -6.43 20.49 20.42
C GLY A 391 -5.23 20.27 21.36
N LEU A 392 -3.98 20.38 20.88
CA LEU A 392 -2.78 20.28 21.72
C LEU A 392 -2.66 21.48 22.68
N ARG A 393 -2.16 21.21 23.88
CA ARG A 393 -1.96 22.21 24.94
C ARG A 393 -0.61 22.02 25.59
N ARG A 394 -0.06 23.10 26.16
CA ARG A 394 1.12 23.04 27.01
C ARG A 394 0.90 22.06 28.16
N GLY A 395 1.88 21.21 28.42
CA GLY A 395 1.86 20.17 29.46
C GLY A 395 1.28 18.83 29.00
N ASP A 396 0.82 18.70 27.75
CA ASP A 396 0.47 17.38 27.20
C ASP A 396 1.74 16.54 27.07
N ILE A 397 1.67 15.25 27.40
CA ILE A 397 2.77 14.31 27.26
C ILE A 397 2.53 13.51 25.99
N VAL A 398 3.52 13.48 25.10
CA VAL A 398 3.45 12.69 23.86
C VAL A 398 3.98 11.29 24.15
N LEU A 399 3.12 10.28 24.03
CA LEU A 399 3.45 8.88 24.31
C LEU A 399 3.82 8.11 23.04
N ALA A 400 3.22 8.47 21.91
CA ALA A 400 3.50 7.85 20.63
C ALA A 400 3.19 8.79 19.47
N VAL A 401 3.84 8.54 18.32
CA VAL A 401 3.53 9.12 17.01
C VAL A 401 3.17 7.97 16.08
N ASN A 402 1.95 7.95 15.57
CA ASN A 402 1.36 6.78 14.91
C ASN A 402 1.47 5.56 15.85
N SER A 403 2.20 4.51 15.45
CA SER A 403 2.42 3.31 16.27
C SER A 403 3.78 3.29 16.97
N ALA A 404 4.60 4.33 16.82
CA ALA A 404 5.95 4.40 17.39
C ALA A 404 5.90 5.04 18.79
N GLU A 405 6.36 4.30 19.80
CA GLU A 405 6.50 4.83 21.17
C GLU A 405 7.56 5.93 21.23
N VAL A 406 7.32 6.93 22.07
CA VAL A 406 8.13 8.13 22.23
C VAL A 406 8.46 8.34 23.70
N ASP A 407 9.72 8.08 24.06
CA ASP A 407 10.25 8.37 25.40
C ASP A 407 11.22 9.56 25.38
N THR A 408 11.86 9.82 24.23
CA THR A 408 12.87 10.88 24.05
C THR A 408 12.55 11.76 22.85
N LEU A 409 13.11 12.98 22.80
CA LEU A 409 13.04 13.83 21.61
C LEU A 409 13.63 13.12 20.38
N LYS A 410 14.63 12.27 20.55
CA LYS A 410 15.21 11.49 19.46
C LYS A 410 14.24 10.47 18.91
N ASP A 411 13.45 9.79 19.76
CA ASP A 411 12.39 8.88 19.33
C ASP A 411 11.30 9.65 18.59
N PHE A 412 10.88 10.81 19.12
CA PHE A 412 9.93 11.68 18.45
C PHE A 412 10.43 12.16 17.09
N GLN A 413 11.69 12.60 16.97
CA GLN A 413 12.29 13.03 15.70
C GLN A 413 12.25 11.93 14.65
N LYS A 414 12.61 10.69 15.03
CA LYS A 414 12.50 9.52 14.14
C LYS A 414 11.07 9.25 13.71
N ALA A 415 10.15 9.24 14.67
CA ALA A 415 8.74 8.95 14.41
C ALA A 415 8.09 10.01 13.50
N ILE A 416 8.44 11.30 13.68
CA ILE A 416 7.98 12.38 12.80
C ILE A 416 8.60 12.29 11.40
N ALA A 417 9.87 11.94 11.30
CA ALA A 417 10.48 11.71 9.99
C ALA A 417 9.77 10.61 9.20
N GLN A 418 9.28 9.57 9.88
CA GLN A 418 8.46 8.52 9.29
C GLN A 418 7.03 9.00 8.99
N ALA A 419 6.39 9.71 9.92
CA ALA A 419 5.02 10.21 9.78
C ALA A 419 4.88 11.17 8.59
N ARG A 420 5.90 11.95 8.25
CA ARG A 420 5.89 12.83 7.07
C ARG A 420 5.71 12.09 5.75
N LYS A 421 6.07 10.82 5.68
CA LYS A 421 5.85 9.99 4.49
C LYS A 421 4.35 9.79 4.19
N SER A 422 3.53 9.74 5.23
CA SER A 422 2.07 9.61 5.10
C SER A 422 1.34 10.96 5.05
N GLY A 423 2.07 12.08 5.17
CA GLY A 423 1.49 13.43 5.24
C GLY A 423 0.66 13.68 6.51
N ARG A 424 0.65 12.73 7.46
CA ARG A 424 -0.17 12.78 8.67
C ARG A 424 0.58 12.19 9.87
N ALA A 425 0.52 12.87 11.01
CA ALA A 425 0.95 12.33 12.30
C ALA A 425 -0.24 12.22 13.24
N VAL A 426 -0.46 11.04 13.79
CA VAL A 426 -1.41 10.81 14.89
C VAL A 426 -0.60 10.76 16.17
N LEU A 427 -0.76 11.76 17.02
CA LEU A 427 -0.09 11.83 18.32
C LEU A 427 -0.99 11.18 19.37
N LEU A 428 -0.49 10.15 20.03
CA LEU A 428 -1.09 9.67 21.27
C LEU A 428 -0.56 10.55 22.41
N VAL A 429 -1.43 11.32 23.02
CA VAL A 429 -1.06 12.25 24.09
C VAL A 429 -1.80 11.92 25.37
N GLN A 430 -1.12 12.14 26.49
CA GLN A 430 -1.68 12.07 27.82
C GLN A 430 -1.84 13.49 28.39
N ARG A 431 -3.04 13.80 28.87
CA ARG A 431 -3.36 15.04 29.58
C ARG A 431 -3.96 14.68 30.93
N GLY A 432 -3.21 14.80 32.00
CA GLY A 432 -3.61 14.25 33.30
C GLY A 432 -3.82 12.75 33.22
N TYR A 433 -5.02 12.27 33.49
CA TYR A 433 -5.39 10.85 33.41
C TYR A 433 -6.04 10.44 32.07
N GLN A 434 -6.21 11.38 31.15
CA GLN A 434 -6.89 11.12 29.87
C GLN A 434 -5.85 10.84 28.76
N LEU A 435 -6.12 9.80 27.98
CA LEU A 435 -5.41 9.48 26.73
C LEU A 435 -6.24 9.98 25.57
N MET A 436 -5.60 10.66 24.61
CA MET A 436 -6.23 11.23 23.43
C MET A 436 -5.38 10.97 22.19
N GLU A 437 -6.02 10.68 21.08
CA GLU A 437 -5.38 10.64 19.78
C GLU A 437 -5.68 11.95 19.03
N LEU A 438 -4.64 12.66 18.64
CA LEU A 438 -4.73 13.94 17.95
C LEU A 438 -4.03 13.84 16.62
N ALA A 439 -4.77 14.01 15.53
CA ALA A 439 -4.22 13.95 14.18
C ALA A 439 -3.79 15.34 13.71
N LEU A 440 -2.57 15.42 13.18
CA LEU A 440 -2.00 16.61 12.57
C LEU A 440 -1.67 16.28 11.11
N GLU A 441 -2.19 17.08 10.19
CA GLU A 441 -1.78 17.01 8.79
C GLU A 441 -0.41 17.70 8.66
N LEU A 442 0.56 16.94 8.15
CA LEU A 442 1.91 17.42 7.89
C LEU A 442 1.94 17.86 6.43
N GLY A 443 1.94 19.12 6.18
CA GLY A 443 1.98 19.70 4.84
C GLY A 443 3.19 19.25 4.01
#